data_674e60a1bb8cba747bcbcbd401d83ffc
#
_entry.id   674e60a1bb8cba747bcbcbd401d83ffc
#
_cell.length_a   1.000
_cell.length_b   1.000
_cell.length_c   1.000
_cell.angle_alpha   90.00
_cell.angle_beta   90.00
_cell.angle_gamma   90.00
#
_symmetry.space_group_name_H-M   'P 1'
#
loop_
_entity.id
_entity.type
_entity.pdbx_description
1 polymer ?
#
loop_
_entity_poly.entity_id
_entity_poly.type
_entity_poly.pdbx_seq_one_letter_code
_entity_poly.pdbx_strand_id
1 'polypeptide(L)'
;MLVRVLGSPVVESVNGDPVVFEKGKALELVVWMVEHRENSTRSAARTALWDGNVKDSTFSNVVSEARRALQSVDPLIEEEWIPRTFSDELPLHSTVVSDSQLLERALERFIVDPVKHRQGLITELSAVRNLPFSGANYGWADGEGITTSHVIRVVKAAVLLAEHAIECDDNGLLFMATERGLRVLPGHEELVSLRMKGHARSGNRSAIKFEWESYARAIEADSWAGAEPSPDLERLARELSSK
;
A
#
# COMPACT_ATOMS: atom_id res chain seq x y z
N MET A 1 13.85 10.74 -0.94
CA MET A 1 13.49 9.96 0.28
C MET A 1 12.16 9.27 0.03
N LEU A 2 12.00 8.03 0.46
CA LEU A 2 10.81 7.22 0.21
C LEU A 2 10.14 6.79 1.53
N VAL A 3 8.86 7.09 1.68
CA VAL A 3 8.03 6.65 2.80
C VAL A 3 7.27 5.40 2.37
N ARG A 4 7.58 4.26 2.96
CA ARG A 4 6.89 3.01 2.69
C ARG A 4 5.65 2.91 3.57
N VAL A 5 4.48 2.84 2.97
CA VAL A 5 3.18 2.70 3.65
C VAL A 5 2.42 1.45 3.23
N LEU A 6 2.78 0.83 2.10
CA LEU A 6 2.18 -0.42 1.61
C LEU A 6 2.79 -1.64 2.32
N GLY A 7 2.57 -1.72 3.60
CA GLY A 7 3.10 -2.64 4.61
C GLY A 7 3.38 -1.90 5.90
N SER A 8 4.29 -2.42 6.73
CA SER A 8 4.75 -1.70 7.93
C SER A 8 5.44 -0.40 7.53
N PRO A 9 5.06 0.75 8.14
CA PRO A 9 5.64 2.04 7.81
C PRO A 9 7.14 2.09 8.09
N VAL A 10 7.88 2.60 7.10
CA VAL A 10 9.31 2.89 7.23
C VAL A 10 9.68 4.02 6.28
N VAL A 11 10.66 4.83 6.65
CA VAL A 11 11.25 5.86 5.77
C VAL A 11 12.62 5.37 5.32
N GLU A 12 12.88 5.44 4.03
CA GLU A 12 14.15 5.06 3.41
C GLU A 12 14.83 6.30 2.81
N SER A 13 16.14 6.37 2.97
CA SER A 13 16.99 7.37 2.31
C SER A 13 16.96 7.19 0.79
N VAL A 14 17.61 8.08 0.06
CA VAL A 14 17.80 7.96 -1.39
C VAL A 14 18.58 6.69 -1.77
N ASN A 15 19.45 6.22 -0.87
CA ASN A 15 20.25 5.01 -1.06
C ASN A 15 19.52 3.72 -0.63
N GLY A 16 18.30 3.82 -0.08
CA GLY A 16 17.52 2.69 0.43
C GLY A 16 17.81 2.33 1.88
N ASP A 17 18.64 3.09 2.57
CA ASP A 17 18.92 2.86 4.00
C ASP A 17 17.74 3.31 4.86
N PRO A 18 17.34 2.52 5.88
CA PRO A 18 16.23 2.91 6.75
C PRO A 18 16.60 4.09 7.64
N VAL A 19 15.70 5.07 7.72
CA VAL A 19 15.79 6.18 8.68
C VAL A 19 15.36 5.68 10.05
N VAL A 20 16.21 5.84 11.05
CA VAL A 20 15.92 5.44 12.43
C VAL A 20 15.26 6.59 13.19
N PHE A 21 14.07 6.37 13.71
CA PHE A 21 13.36 7.28 14.60
C PHE A 21 13.41 6.76 16.03
N GLU A 22 13.85 7.60 16.98
CA GLU A 22 13.88 7.24 18.40
C GLU A 22 12.46 7.06 18.98
N LYS A 23 11.48 7.76 18.41
CA LYS A 23 10.07 7.73 18.83
C LYS A 23 9.16 7.38 17.67
N GLY A 24 8.28 6.41 17.87
CA GLY A 24 7.29 6.02 16.87
C GLY A 24 6.39 7.18 16.41
N LYS A 25 6.09 8.16 17.29
CA LYS A 25 5.34 9.37 16.92
C LYS A 25 6.05 10.27 15.91
N ALA A 26 7.37 10.25 15.83
CA ALA A 26 8.11 11.02 14.82
C ALA A 26 7.99 10.36 13.44
N LEU A 27 8.04 9.02 13.37
CA LEU A 27 7.74 8.27 12.16
C LEU A 27 6.28 8.50 11.73
N GLU A 28 5.33 8.35 12.64
CA GLU A 28 3.91 8.57 12.37
C GLU A 28 3.65 9.98 11.81
N LEU A 29 4.32 11.01 12.36
CA LEU A 29 4.22 12.37 11.84
C LEU A 29 4.69 12.47 10.39
N VAL A 30 5.82 11.86 10.03
CA VAL A 30 6.33 11.88 8.64
C VAL A 30 5.38 11.16 7.70
N VAL A 31 4.83 10.02 8.11
CA VAL A 31 3.83 9.27 7.37
C VAL A 31 2.56 10.11 7.18
N TRP A 32 2.06 10.75 8.25
CA TRP A 32 0.90 11.63 8.17
C TRP A 32 1.15 12.80 7.21
N MET A 33 2.30 13.45 7.29
CA MET A 33 2.65 14.59 6.43
C MET A 33 2.70 14.21 4.93
N VAL A 34 3.19 13.04 4.58
CA VAL A 34 3.25 12.61 3.16
C VAL A 34 1.86 12.32 2.61
N GLU A 35 0.96 11.79 3.43
CA GLU A 35 -0.44 11.51 3.04
C GLU A 35 -1.30 12.79 2.99
N HIS A 36 -0.96 13.83 3.77
CA HIS A 36 -1.70 15.10 3.87
C HIS A 36 -0.95 16.29 3.27
N ARG A 37 -0.12 16.06 2.28
CA ARG A 37 0.81 17.06 1.72
C ARG A 37 0.17 18.43 1.43
N GLU A 38 -1.05 18.45 0.88
CA GLU A 38 -1.71 19.69 0.48
C GLU A 38 -2.28 20.48 1.67
N ASN A 39 -2.57 19.80 2.77
CA ASN A 39 -3.23 20.37 3.95
C ASN A 39 -2.45 20.11 5.23
N SER A 40 -1.13 19.93 5.13
CA SER A 40 -0.28 19.62 6.28
C SER A 40 -0.10 20.86 7.16
N THR A 41 -0.78 20.88 8.31
CA THR A 41 -0.65 21.94 9.32
C THR A 41 -0.33 21.36 10.70
N ARG A 42 0.26 22.18 11.56
CA ARG A 42 0.58 21.79 12.95
C ARG A 42 -0.66 21.46 13.76
N SER A 43 -1.72 22.25 13.59
CA SER A 43 -3.01 22.03 14.26
C SER A 43 -3.67 20.75 13.80
N ALA A 44 -3.71 20.47 12.50
CA ALA A 44 -4.26 19.23 11.95
C ALA A 44 -3.45 18.00 12.40
N ALA A 45 -2.12 18.06 12.34
CA ALA A 45 -1.25 16.98 12.81
C ALA A 45 -1.46 16.66 14.30
N ARG A 46 -1.63 17.68 15.15
CA ARG A 46 -1.92 17.47 16.58
C ARG A 46 -3.24 16.74 16.78
N THR A 47 -4.27 17.13 16.06
CA THR A 47 -5.59 16.51 16.18
C THR A 47 -5.57 15.06 15.68
N ALA A 48 -4.87 14.80 14.59
CA ALA A 48 -4.79 13.45 13.99
C ALA A 48 -3.93 12.48 14.83
N LEU A 49 -2.80 12.94 15.36
CA LEU A 49 -1.82 12.05 16.01
C LEU A 49 -2.06 11.82 17.50
N TRP A 50 -2.92 12.61 18.16
CA TRP A 50 -3.22 12.46 19.59
C TRP A 50 -4.71 12.53 19.87
N ASP A 51 -5.19 11.63 20.72
CA ASP A 51 -6.61 11.53 21.12
C ASP A 51 -7.08 12.68 22.03
N GLY A 52 -6.26 13.68 22.24
CA GLY A 52 -6.57 14.82 23.11
C GLY A 52 -5.56 15.95 23.00
N ASN A 53 -5.67 16.94 23.89
CA ASN A 53 -4.77 18.08 23.90
C ASN A 53 -3.33 17.67 24.19
N VAL A 54 -2.46 17.84 23.23
CA VAL A 54 -1.02 17.67 23.38
C VAL A 54 -0.35 19.01 23.71
N LYS A 55 0.58 19.00 24.66
CA LYS A 55 1.36 20.19 25.00
C LYS A 55 2.24 20.62 23.81
N ASP A 56 2.39 21.94 23.62
CA ASP A 56 3.21 22.51 22.55
C ASP A 56 4.66 21.99 22.56
N SER A 57 5.24 21.82 23.74
CA SER A 57 6.58 21.27 23.91
C SER A 57 6.68 19.82 23.43
N THR A 58 5.65 18.99 23.69
CA THR A 58 5.61 17.58 23.25
C THR A 58 5.56 17.50 21.72
N PHE A 59 4.66 18.25 21.09
CA PHE A 59 4.56 18.31 19.64
C PHE A 59 5.86 18.82 19.00
N SER A 60 6.40 19.93 19.52
CA SER A 60 7.66 20.52 19.02
C SER A 60 8.85 19.55 19.14
N ASN A 61 8.89 18.74 20.19
CA ASN A 61 9.92 17.70 20.36
C ASN A 61 9.78 16.60 19.30
N VAL A 62 8.55 16.18 18.96
CA VAL A 62 8.30 15.18 17.91
C VAL A 62 8.70 15.71 16.53
N VAL A 63 8.35 16.96 16.21
CA VAL A 63 8.77 17.62 14.94
C VAL A 63 10.30 17.76 14.88
N SER A 64 10.93 18.14 16.00
CA SER A 64 12.39 18.30 16.06
C SER A 64 13.12 16.98 15.91
N GLU A 65 12.58 15.90 16.45
CA GLU A 65 13.11 14.56 16.27
C GLU A 65 12.94 14.08 14.82
N ALA A 66 11.76 14.24 14.21
CA ALA A 66 11.55 13.92 12.81
C ALA A 66 12.56 14.63 11.90
N ARG A 67 12.78 15.94 12.11
CA ARG A 67 13.82 16.70 11.38
C ARG A 67 15.20 16.10 11.54
N ARG A 68 15.63 15.80 12.76
CA ARG A 68 16.96 15.23 13.03
C ARG A 68 17.11 13.86 12.38
N ALA A 69 16.11 12.99 12.51
CA ALA A 69 16.14 11.66 11.91
C ALA A 69 16.27 11.70 10.39
N LEU A 70 15.47 12.53 9.72
CA LEU A 70 15.54 12.70 8.27
C LEU A 70 16.88 13.32 7.83
N GLN A 71 17.40 14.33 8.55
CA GLN A 71 18.64 14.99 8.23
C GLN A 71 19.88 14.11 8.45
N SER A 72 19.80 13.12 9.36
CA SER A 72 20.94 12.25 9.69
C SER A 72 21.33 11.30 8.56
N VAL A 73 20.42 10.97 7.65
CA VAL A 73 20.63 9.97 6.57
C VAL A 73 21.00 10.60 5.23
N ASP A 74 20.76 11.91 5.05
CA ASP A 74 21.16 12.64 3.85
C ASP A 74 21.61 14.07 4.18
N PRO A 75 22.87 14.23 4.60
CA PRO A 75 23.42 15.54 4.96
C PRO A 75 23.73 16.44 3.76
N LEU A 76 23.54 15.96 2.52
CA LEU A 76 23.89 16.68 1.30
C LEU A 76 22.76 17.59 0.80
N ILE A 77 21.60 17.56 1.44
CA ILE A 77 20.50 18.46 1.09
C ILE A 77 20.76 19.83 1.74
N GLU A 78 20.84 20.86 0.91
CA GLU A 78 20.94 22.26 1.35
C GLU A 78 19.66 22.74 2.06
N GLU A 79 18.51 22.10 1.77
CA GLU A 79 17.21 22.43 2.33
C GLU A 79 16.83 21.47 3.47
N GLU A 80 16.00 21.93 4.41
CA GLU A 80 15.45 21.07 5.46
C GLU A 80 14.36 20.14 4.92
N TRP A 81 14.36 18.86 5.29
CA TRP A 81 13.29 17.90 4.95
C TRP A 81 11.91 18.32 5.46
N ILE A 82 11.87 18.96 6.63
CA ILE A 82 10.68 19.58 7.21
C ILE A 82 11.06 21.04 7.47
N PRO A 83 10.84 21.97 6.53
CA PRO A 83 11.19 23.37 6.68
C PRO A 83 10.58 24.01 7.92
N ARG A 84 11.30 24.97 8.50
CA ARG A 84 10.79 25.76 9.61
C ARG A 84 9.90 26.87 9.08
N THR A 85 8.71 26.99 9.67
CA THR A 85 7.74 28.03 9.33
C THR A 85 7.39 28.84 10.56
N PHE A 86 6.97 30.10 10.36
CA PHE A 86 6.42 30.97 11.39
C PHE A 86 4.88 30.92 11.42
N SER A 87 4.28 30.13 10.50
CA SER A 87 2.84 29.90 10.40
C SER A 87 2.44 28.53 10.99
N ASP A 88 1.16 28.18 10.89
CA ASP A 88 0.64 26.84 11.24
C ASP A 88 1.05 25.78 10.21
N GLU A 89 1.59 26.15 9.07
CA GLU A 89 2.04 25.21 8.04
C GLU A 89 3.11 24.26 8.56
N LEU A 90 3.03 23.01 8.10
CA LEU A 90 3.99 21.95 8.39
C LEU A 90 4.44 21.30 7.08
N PRO A 91 5.24 22.01 6.27
CA PRO A 91 5.61 21.52 4.95
C PRO A 91 6.58 20.35 5.03
N LEU A 92 6.45 19.41 4.09
CA LEU A 92 7.37 18.32 3.84
C LEU A 92 8.05 18.56 2.48
N HIS A 93 9.37 18.37 2.41
CA HIS A 93 10.13 18.58 1.17
C HIS A 93 9.52 17.80 0.00
N SER A 94 9.47 18.41 -1.18
CA SER A 94 8.74 17.89 -2.37
C SER A 94 9.26 16.55 -2.88
N THR A 95 10.53 16.24 -2.65
CA THR A 95 11.16 14.97 -3.06
C THR A 95 10.89 13.80 -2.10
N VAL A 96 10.25 14.04 -0.97
CA VAL A 96 9.74 12.95 -0.11
C VAL A 96 8.44 12.44 -0.71
N VAL A 97 8.36 11.19 -1.10
CA VAL A 97 7.17 10.56 -1.71
C VAL A 97 6.82 9.27 -0.99
N SER A 98 5.56 8.82 -1.06
CA SER A 98 5.19 7.49 -0.58
C SER A 98 5.19 6.46 -1.70
N ASP A 99 5.38 5.18 -1.34
CA ASP A 99 5.24 4.07 -2.28
C ASP A 99 3.80 3.95 -2.81
N SER A 100 2.80 4.38 -2.05
CA SER A 100 1.42 4.49 -2.51
C SER A 100 1.26 5.53 -3.63
N GLN A 101 1.91 6.70 -3.51
CA GLN A 101 1.92 7.73 -4.56
C GLN A 101 2.67 7.26 -5.82
N LEU A 102 3.75 6.49 -5.66
CA LEU A 102 4.47 5.91 -6.79
C LEU A 102 3.62 4.88 -7.52
N LEU A 103 2.95 3.99 -6.79
CA LEU A 103 2.02 3.01 -7.34
C LEU A 103 0.86 3.69 -8.09
N GLU A 104 0.29 4.77 -7.54
CA GLU A 104 -0.78 5.55 -8.18
C GLU A 104 -0.34 6.10 -9.53
N ARG A 105 0.80 6.79 -9.56
CA ARG A 105 1.37 7.35 -10.81
C ARG A 105 1.70 6.26 -11.83
N ALA A 106 2.20 5.10 -11.37
CA ALA A 106 2.49 3.98 -12.25
C ALA A 106 1.20 3.38 -12.83
N LEU A 107 0.15 3.25 -12.01
CA LEU A 107 -1.17 2.78 -12.42
C LEU A 107 -1.82 3.71 -13.44
N GLU A 108 -1.81 5.02 -13.20
CA GLU A 108 -2.34 6.02 -14.14
C GLU A 108 -1.67 5.94 -15.51
N ARG A 109 -0.33 5.85 -15.53
CA ARG A 109 0.43 5.70 -16.77
C ARG A 109 0.13 4.38 -17.48
N PHE A 110 0.00 3.29 -16.73
CA PHE A 110 -0.35 1.98 -17.27
C PHE A 110 -1.74 1.97 -17.92
N ILE A 111 -2.73 2.63 -17.30
CA ILE A 111 -4.08 2.76 -17.87
C ILE A 111 -4.05 3.49 -19.23
N VAL A 112 -3.17 4.48 -19.40
CA VAL A 112 -3.04 5.23 -20.66
C VAL A 112 -2.35 4.41 -21.76
N ASP A 113 -1.26 3.70 -21.42
CA ASP A 113 -0.50 2.89 -22.36
C ASP A 113 0.11 1.67 -21.62
N PRO A 114 -0.64 0.54 -21.57
CA PRO A 114 -0.20 -0.66 -20.86
C PRO A 114 1.13 -1.23 -21.37
N VAL A 115 1.37 -1.20 -22.67
CA VAL A 115 2.59 -1.78 -23.27
C VAL A 115 3.81 -0.99 -22.85
N LYS A 116 3.74 0.32 -22.94
CA LYS A 116 4.85 1.23 -22.62
C LYS A 116 5.15 1.29 -21.12
N HIS A 117 4.13 1.25 -20.27
CA HIS A 117 4.26 1.52 -18.84
C HIS A 117 4.15 0.28 -17.95
N ARG A 118 4.08 -0.95 -18.56
CA ARG A 118 4.02 -2.23 -17.85
C ARG A 118 5.10 -2.37 -16.79
N GLN A 119 6.35 -2.10 -17.16
CA GLN A 119 7.47 -2.30 -16.24
C GLN A 119 7.41 -1.40 -15.02
N GLY A 120 6.95 -0.17 -15.17
CA GLY A 120 6.75 0.75 -14.03
C GLY A 120 5.72 0.21 -13.04
N LEU A 121 4.59 -0.29 -13.53
CA LEU A 121 3.55 -0.87 -12.66
C LEU A 121 4.03 -2.17 -11.99
N ILE A 122 4.77 -3.02 -12.70
CA ILE A 122 5.40 -4.23 -12.14
C ILE A 122 6.30 -3.86 -10.98
N THR A 123 7.17 -2.86 -11.15
CA THR A 123 8.10 -2.41 -10.11
C THR A 123 7.38 -1.97 -8.85
N GLU A 124 6.40 -1.07 -8.98
CA GLU A 124 5.71 -0.51 -7.81
C GLU A 124 4.77 -1.53 -7.14
N LEU A 125 4.06 -2.37 -7.92
CA LEU A 125 3.21 -3.42 -7.35
C LEU A 125 4.04 -4.51 -6.65
N SER A 126 5.20 -4.87 -7.20
CA SER A 126 6.11 -5.85 -6.57
C SER A 126 6.63 -5.37 -5.21
N ALA A 127 6.73 -4.07 -5.01
CA ALA A 127 7.18 -3.46 -3.77
C ALA A 127 6.12 -3.48 -2.63
N VAL A 128 4.87 -3.84 -2.93
CA VAL A 128 3.81 -4.02 -1.92
C VAL A 128 4.18 -5.17 -0.99
N ARG A 129 4.33 -4.87 0.30
CA ARG A 129 4.82 -5.81 1.31
C ARG A 129 3.71 -6.49 2.10
N ASN A 130 2.65 -5.74 2.46
CA ASN A 130 1.53 -6.24 3.27
C ASN A 130 0.36 -5.25 3.22
N LEU A 131 -0.67 -5.48 4.06
CA LEU A 131 -1.73 -4.51 4.32
C LEU A 131 -1.12 -3.13 4.63
N PRO A 132 -1.62 -2.04 4.04
CA PRO A 132 -1.14 -0.70 4.34
C PRO A 132 -1.12 -0.42 5.84
N PHE A 133 -0.05 0.23 6.31
CA PHE A 133 0.19 0.55 7.72
C PHE A 133 0.24 -0.66 8.65
N SER A 134 0.46 -1.89 8.15
CA SER A 134 0.48 -3.10 8.99
C SER A 134 1.48 -2.99 10.15
N GLY A 135 1.03 -3.35 11.35
CA GLY A 135 1.84 -3.24 12.57
C GLY A 135 1.90 -1.82 13.18
N ALA A 136 1.28 -0.83 12.54
CA ALA A 136 1.09 0.51 13.09
C ALA A 136 -0.37 0.71 13.50
N ASN A 137 -0.57 1.46 14.59
CA ASN A 137 -1.93 1.82 15.04
C ASN A 137 -2.19 3.29 14.72
N TYR A 138 -2.43 3.57 13.44
CA TYR A 138 -2.69 4.92 12.94
C TYR A 138 -4.19 5.16 12.78
N GLY A 139 -4.86 5.48 13.91
CA GLY A 139 -6.33 5.68 13.94
C GLY A 139 -6.83 6.72 12.93
N TRP A 140 -6.03 7.74 12.61
CA TRP A 140 -6.35 8.73 11.57
C TRP A 140 -6.42 8.09 10.17
N ALA A 141 -5.54 7.14 9.86
CA ALA A 141 -5.51 6.51 8.53
C ALA A 141 -6.78 5.67 8.27
N ASP A 142 -7.29 5.00 9.30
CA ASP A 142 -8.54 4.24 9.22
C ASP A 142 -9.75 5.17 9.27
N GLY A 143 -9.77 6.14 10.18
CA GLY A 143 -10.86 7.09 10.34
C GLY A 143 -11.11 7.98 9.12
N GLU A 144 -10.08 8.32 8.37
CA GLU A 144 -10.15 9.11 7.14
C GLU A 144 -10.27 8.23 5.87
N GLY A 145 -10.28 6.90 6.00
CA GLY A 145 -10.41 5.96 4.89
C GLY A 145 -9.14 5.84 4.02
N ILE A 146 -8.00 6.32 4.48
CA ILE A 146 -6.73 6.28 3.73
C ILE A 146 -6.25 4.84 3.56
N THR A 147 -6.32 4.02 4.62
CA THR A 147 -6.02 2.58 4.55
C THR A 147 -6.85 1.89 3.46
N THR A 148 -8.16 2.13 3.46
CA THR A 148 -9.09 1.57 2.47
C THR A 148 -8.74 2.03 1.06
N SER A 149 -8.42 3.31 0.87
CA SER A 149 -8.03 3.87 -0.43
C SER A 149 -6.76 3.21 -0.97
N HIS A 150 -5.78 2.94 -0.10
CA HIS A 150 -4.57 2.23 -0.50
C HIS A 150 -4.84 0.78 -0.87
N VAL A 151 -5.68 0.06 -0.11
CA VAL A 151 -6.11 -1.31 -0.45
C VAL A 151 -6.77 -1.35 -1.83
N ILE A 152 -7.74 -0.45 -2.08
CA ILE A 152 -8.43 -0.36 -3.38
C ILE A 152 -7.44 -0.11 -4.52
N ARG A 153 -6.47 0.80 -4.31
CA ARG A 153 -5.44 1.11 -5.31
C ARG A 153 -4.56 -0.09 -5.64
N VAL A 154 -4.09 -0.82 -4.62
CA VAL A 154 -3.28 -2.04 -4.80
C VAL A 154 -4.08 -3.12 -5.55
N VAL A 155 -5.31 -3.37 -5.13
CA VAL A 155 -6.20 -4.36 -5.77
C VAL A 155 -6.45 -4.00 -7.24
N LYS A 156 -6.80 -2.73 -7.54
CA LYS A 156 -7.00 -2.25 -8.91
C LYS A 156 -5.75 -2.45 -9.77
N ALA A 157 -4.58 -2.11 -9.25
CA ALA A 157 -3.31 -2.31 -9.94
C ALA A 157 -3.05 -3.80 -10.23
N ALA A 158 -3.33 -4.66 -9.25
CA ALA A 158 -3.16 -6.10 -9.36
C ALA A 158 -4.11 -6.72 -10.40
N VAL A 159 -5.39 -6.33 -10.41
CA VAL A 159 -6.38 -6.81 -11.39
C VAL A 159 -5.96 -6.41 -12.80
N LEU A 160 -5.74 -5.13 -13.05
CA LEU A 160 -5.40 -4.65 -14.39
C LEU A 160 -4.08 -5.25 -14.93
N LEU A 161 -3.08 -5.42 -14.07
CA LEU A 161 -1.82 -6.04 -14.46
C LEU A 161 -1.98 -7.55 -14.73
N ALA A 162 -2.83 -8.25 -13.95
CA ALA A 162 -3.12 -9.66 -14.12
C ALA A 162 -3.95 -9.92 -15.40
N GLU A 163 -4.91 -9.08 -15.74
CA GLU A 163 -5.65 -9.14 -16.99
C GLU A 163 -4.73 -8.95 -18.19
N HIS A 164 -3.87 -7.94 -18.16
CA HIS A 164 -2.85 -7.71 -19.19
C HIS A 164 -1.89 -8.90 -19.31
N ALA A 165 -1.51 -9.54 -18.20
CA ALA A 165 -0.69 -10.73 -18.22
C ALA A 165 -1.37 -11.92 -18.90
N ILE A 166 -2.70 -12.07 -18.74
CA ILE A 166 -3.49 -13.06 -19.47
C ILE A 166 -3.45 -12.81 -20.97
N GLU A 167 -3.64 -11.55 -21.41
CA GLU A 167 -3.59 -11.17 -22.82
C GLU A 167 -2.23 -11.42 -23.47
N CYS A 168 -1.15 -11.23 -22.69
CA CYS A 168 0.23 -11.44 -23.14
C CYS A 168 0.74 -12.88 -22.95
N ASP A 169 -0.07 -13.81 -22.45
CA ASP A 169 0.32 -15.18 -22.09
C ASP A 169 1.45 -15.29 -21.05
N ASP A 170 1.53 -14.32 -20.13
CA ASP A 170 2.58 -14.22 -19.10
C ASP A 170 2.04 -14.71 -17.74
N ASN A 171 2.08 -16.04 -17.52
CA ASN A 171 1.61 -16.61 -16.25
C ASN A 171 2.46 -16.18 -15.04
N GLY A 172 3.75 -15.89 -15.22
CA GLY A 172 4.61 -15.41 -14.15
C GLY A 172 4.13 -14.06 -13.61
N LEU A 173 3.85 -13.14 -14.52
CA LEU A 173 3.30 -11.83 -14.19
C LEU A 173 1.90 -11.93 -13.57
N LEU A 174 1.05 -12.79 -14.11
CA LEU A 174 -0.29 -13.05 -13.56
C LEU A 174 -0.23 -13.45 -12.08
N PHE A 175 0.60 -14.45 -11.75
CA PHE A 175 0.70 -14.92 -10.36
C PHE A 175 1.35 -13.90 -9.44
N MET A 176 2.35 -13.17 -9.90
CA MET A 176 2.96 -12.07 -9.13
C MET A 176 1.93 -10.98 -8.82
N ALA A 177 1.21 -10.49 -9.82
CA ALA A 177 0.23 -9.42 -9.66
C ALA A 177 -0.89 -9.82 -8.71
N THR A 178 -1.50 -11.01 -8.93
CA THR A 178 -2.58 -11.49 -8.08
C THR A 178 -2.12 -11.80 -6.65
N GLU A 179 -0.90 -12.30 -6.45
CA GLU A 179 -0.32 -12.50 -5.12
C GLU A 179 -0.27 -11.19 -4.34
N ARG A 180 0.20 -10.09 -4.97
CA ARG A 180 0.29 -8.80 -4.31
C ARG A 180 -1.08 -8.23 -3.93
N GLY A 181 -2.07 -8.35 -4.82
CA GLY A 181 -3.45 -7.93 -4.51
C GLY A 181 -4.08 -8.75 -3.39
N LEU A 182 -3.97 -10.09 -3.43
CA LEU A 182 -4.50 -10.97 -2.40
C LEU A 182 -3.76 -10.88 -1.05
N ARG A 183 -2.55 -10.35 -1.03
CA ARG A 183 -1.84 -10.07 0.22
C ARG A 183 -2.49 -8.94 1.02
N VAL A 184 -3.11 -7.96 0.35
CA VAL A 184 -3.83 -6.86 1.01
C VAL A 184 -5.32 -7.12 1.15
N LEU A 185 -5.91 -7.95 0.28
CA LEU A 185 -7.32 -8.33 0.31
C LEU A 185 -7.51 -9.81 -0.07
N PRO A 186 -7.34 -10.75 0.88
CA PRO A 186 -7.33 -12.20 0.60
C PRO A 186 -8.62 -12.75 -0.01
N GLY A 187 -9.77 -12.15 0.29
CA GLY A 187 -11.10 -12.55 -0.20
C GLY A 187 -11.52 -11.91 -1.53
N HIS A 188 -10.62 -11.27 -2.30
CA HIS A 188 -11.00 -10.60 -3.54
C HIS A 188 -11.28 -11.60 -4.67
N GLU A 189 -12.55 -11.78 -5.01
CA GLU A 189 -13.05 -12.82 -5.94
C GLU A 189 -12.41 -12.77 -7.33
N GLU A 190 -12.29 -11.56 -7.90
CA GLU A 190 -11.75 -11.39 -9.24
C GLU A 190 -10.27 -11.82 -9.32
N LEU A 191 -9.45 -11.49 -8.32
CA LEU A 191 -8.06 -11.93 -8.26
C LEU A 191 -7.96 -13.45 -8.11
N VAL A 192 -8.81 -14.07 -7.30
CA VAL A 192 -8.88 -15.52 -7.16
C VAL A 192 -9.32 -16.18 -8.48
N SER A 193 -10.34 -15.62 -9.16
CA SER A 193 -10.77 -16.06 -10.49
C SER A 193 -9.63 -16.03 -11.51
N LEU A 194 -8.86 -14.92 -11.55
CA LEU A 194 -7.71 -14.78 -12.45
C LEU A 194 -6.64 -15.84 -12.16
N ARG A 195 -6.34 -16.13 -10.89
CA ARG A 195 -5.39 -17.20 -10.51
C ARG A 195 -5.88 -18.58 -10.93
N MET A 196 -7.16 -18.90 -10.72
CA MET A 196 -7.74 -20.17 -11.18
C MET A 196 -7.62 -20.33 -12.70
N LYS A 197 -7.89 -19.27 -13.47
CA LYS A 197 -7.70 -19.26 -14.93
C LYS A 197 -6.25 -19.50 -15.32
N GLY A 198 -5.29 -18.89 -14.63
CA GLY A 198 -3.87 -19.11 -14.82
C GLY A 198 -3.45 -20.56 -14.54
N HIS A 199 -3.94 -21.16 -13.48
CA HIS A 199 -3.70 -22.57 -13.17
C HIS A 199 -4.33 -23.52 -14.20
N ALA A 200 -5.54 -23.22 -14.68
CA ALA A 200 -6.18 -24.00 -15.75
C ALA A 200 -5.35 -23.98 -17.05
N ARG A 201 -4.85 -22.81 -17.45
CA ARG A 201 -3.97 -22.66 -18.63
C ARG A 201 -2.68 -23.47 -18.49
N SER A 202 -2.16 -23.59 -17.28
CA SER A 202 -0.95 -24.38 -16.97
C SER A 202 -1.25 -25.88 -16.76
N GLY A 203 -2.52 -26.33 -16.87
CA GLY A 203 -2.92 -27.71 -16.61
C GLY A 203 -2.85 -28.13 -15.14
N ASN A 204 -2.73 -27.18 -14.21
CA ASN A 204 -2.56 -27.45 -12.77
C ASN A 204 -3.91 -27.45 -12.03
N ARG A 205 -4.66 -28.56 -12.19
CA ARG A 205 -5.99 -28.73 -11.58
C ARG A 205 -5.99 -28.74 -10.06
N SER A 206 -4.96 -29.30 -9.43
CA SER A 206 -4.84 -29.34 -7.96
C SER A 206 -4.74 -27.94 -7.36
N ALA A 207 -4.06 -27.03 -8.04
CA ALA A 207 -3.93 -25.64 -7.61
C ALA A 207 -5.25 -24.88 -7.69
N ILE A 208 -6.13 -25.19 -8.67
CA ILE A 208 -7.47 -24.57 -8.75
C ILE A 208 -8.28 -24.87 -7.49
N LYS A 209 -8.27 -26.14 -7.05
CA LYS A 209 -8.94 -26.53 -5.81
C LYS A 209 -8.35 -25.83 -4.59
N PHE A 210 -7.03 -25.70 -4.53
CA PHE A 210 -6.35 -25.01 -3.44
C PHE A 210 -6.72 -23.51 -3.38
N GLU A 211 -6.79 -22.83 -4.53
CA GLU A 211 -7.21 -21.41 -4.58
C GLU A 211 -8.65 -21.24 -4.07
N TRP A 212 -9.57 -22.14 -4.47
CA TRP A 212 -10.93 -22.13 -3.95
C TRP A 212 -10.98 -22.32 -2.43
N GLU A 213 -10.29 -23.32 -1.90
CA GLU A 213 -10.25 -23.60 -0.47
C GLU A 213 -9.62 -22.47 0.33
N SER A 214 -8.61 -21.78 -0.24
CA SER A 214 -7.98 -20.62 0.38
C SER A 214 -8.92 -19.43 0.43
N TYR A 215 -9.65 -19.19 -0.65
CA TYR A 215 -10.67 -18.14 -0.72
C TYR A 215 -11.80 -18.42 0.29
N ALA A 216 -12.36 -19.63 0.32
CA ALA A 216 -13.42 -19.98 1.25
C ALA A 216 -13.01 -19.74 2.71
N ARG A 217 -11.79 -20.18 3.09
CA ARG A 217 -11.24 -19.89 4.42
C ARG A 217 -11.07 -18.40 4.71
N ALA A 218 -10.69 -17.59 3.72
CA ALA A 218 -10.54 -16.15 3.90
C ALA A 218 -11.89 -15.47 4.16
N ILE A 219 -12.95 -15.88 3.45
CA ILE A 219 -14.32 -15.37 3.65
C ILE A 219 -14.88 -15.82 5.01
N GLU A 220 -14.69 -17.10 5.40
CA GLU A 220 -15.14 -17.61 6.70
C GLU A 220 -14.42 -16.95 7.88
N ALA A 221 -13.16 -16.55 7.70
CA ALA A 221 -12.38 -15.84 8.71
C ALA A 221 -12.75 -14.37 8.84
N ASP A 222 -13.42 -13.79 7.85
CA ASP A 222 -13.90 -12.42 7.90
C ASP A 222 -15.08 -12.35 8.89
N SER A 223 -14.92 -11.56 9.95
CA SER A 223 -15.86 -11.49 11.07
C SER A 223 -17.18 -10.78 10.75
N TRP A 224 -17.41 -10.34 9.52
CA TRP A 224 -18.72 -9.87 9.07
C TRP A 224 -19.67 -11.05 8.96
N ALA A 225 -20.47 -11.23 9.99
CA ALA A 225 -21.40 -12.34 10.12
C ALA A 225 -22.25 -12.50 8.85
N GLY A 226 -22.15 -13.67 8.20
CA GLY A 226 -22.95 -14.04 7.06
C GLY A 226 -22.28 -13.89 5.69
N ALA A 227 -20.99 -13.61 5.61
CA ALA A 227 -20.25 -13.69 4.36
C ALA A 227 -20.16 -15.16 3.92
N GLU A 228 -20.81 -15.51 2.82
CA GLU A 228 -20.74 -16.83 2.19
C GLU A 228 -19.82 -16.76 0.96
N PRO A 229 -19.06 -17.84 0.67
CA PRO A 229 -18.29 -17.93 -0.57
C PRO A 229 -19.16 -17.74 -1.81
N SER A 230 -18.64 -17.05 -2.81
CA SER A 230 -19.34 -16.73 -4.06
C SER A 230 -19.75 -18.02 -4.82
N PRO A 231 -21.05 -18.23 -5.10
CA PRO A 231 -21.52 -19.36 -5.90
C PRO A 231 -20.95 -19.36 -7.33
N ASP A 232 -20.69 -18.17 -7.89
CA ASP A 232 -20.13 -18.03 -9.22
C ASP A 232 -18.68 -18.48 -9.27
N LEU A 233 -17.89 -18.13 -8.24
CA LEU A 233 -16.51 -18.57 -8.13
C LEU A 233 -16.42 -20.08 -7.86
N GLU A 234 -17.34 -20.65 -7.08
CA GLU A 234 -17.45 -22.10 -6.88
C GLU A 234 -17.74 -22.83 -8.21
N ARG A 235 -18.70 -22.32 -8.98
CA ARG A 235 -19.01 -22.86 -10.32
C ARG A 235 -17.79 -22.81 -11.23
N LEU A 236 -17.09 -21.67 -11.28
CA LEU A 236 -15.87 -21.51 -12.06
C LEU A 236 -14.78 -22.54 -11.65
N ALA A 237 -14.57 -22.75 -10.36
CA ALA A 237 -13.62 -23.74 -9.85
C ALA A 237 -13.94 -25.15 -10.32
N ARG A 238 -15.23 -25.55 -10.27
CA ARG A 238 -15.70 -26.86 -10.77
C ARG A 238 -15.50 -27.00 -12.28
N GLU A 239 -15.88 -25.99 -13.07
CA GLU A 239 -15.73 -25.99 -14.53
C GLU A 239 -14.28 -26.11 -14.97
N LEU A 240 -13.36 -25.35 -14.34
CA LEU A 240 -11.94 -25.39 -14.66
C LEU A 240 -11.24 -26.66 -14.18
N SER A 241 -11.76 -27.34 -13.16
CA SER A 241 -11.22 -28.61 -12.66
C SER A 241 -11.66 -29.81 -13.49
N SER A 242 -12.76 -29.70 -14.24
CA SER A 242 -13.34 -30.80 -15.04
C SER A 242 -12.79 -30.90 -16.47
N LYS A 243 -12.15 -29.86 -16.96
CA LYS A 243 -11.48 -29.78 -18.27
C LYS A 243 -10.03 -30.24 -18.18
#